data_0568759fd8f051a6cfb235dc41760467
#
_entry.id   0568759fd8f051a6cfb235dc41760467
#
_cell.length_a   1.000
_cell.length_b   1.000
_cell.length_c   1.000
_cell.angle_alpha   90.00
_cell.angle_beta   90.00
_cell.angle_gamma   90.00
#
_symmetry.space_group_name_H-M   'P 1'
#
loop_
_entity.id
_entity.type
_entity.pdbx_description
1 polymer ?
#
loop_
_entity_poly.entity_id
_entity_poly.type
_entity_poly.pdbx_seq_one_letter_code
_entity_poly.pdbx_strand_id
1 'polypeptide(L)'
;AHAYVLIKGGTGETSLYLPHKNPRRERSEGPLMSSEDIDAVKEMNGVDNVYPTEMMGEHLWRMRMRSKPTVYLYHSPPERHAESRDLLLRYEGDVQNDPWDFTQPRYKDFIHNISKQMTGSPIKDLTPILDKLRLIKSEAEIEVIKKSTVLSCLALIEAMRSAKPGMVEYELDGMAKYIYHINGAQGDAYYSLIANGPNAYMPHYHKKM
;
A
#
# COMPACT_ATOMS: atom_id res chain seq x y z
N ALA A 1 -5.49 -8.61 -2.36
CA ALA A 1 -6.56 -8.37 -3.34
C ALA A 1 -5.96 -7.93 -4.67
N HIS A 2 -6.54 -8.39 -5.77
CA HIS A 2 -6.13 -8.04 -7.13
C HIS A 2 -7.14 -7.01 -7.67
N ALA A 3 -7.05 -5.76 -7.19
CA ALA A 3 -7.87 -4.66 -7.67
C ALA A 3 -7.02 -3.74 -8.54
N TYR A 4 -7.64 -3.15 -9.58
CA TYR A 4 -6.97 -2.20 -10.46
C TYR A 4 -7.87 -0.98 -10.68
N VAL A 5 -7.26 0.20 -10.76
CA VAL A 5 -7.94 1.45 -11.07
C VAL A 5 -7.47 1.94 -12.43
N LEU A 6 -8.41 2.31 -13.28
CA LEU A 6 -8.17 2.98 -14.56
C LEU A 6 -8.76 4.38 -14.49
N ILE A 7 -7.95 5.39 -14.74
CA ILE A 7 -8.37 6.79 -14.78
C ILE A 7 -8.15 7.31 -16.22
N LYS A 8 -9.20 7.81 -16.85
CA LYS A 8 -9.12 8.44 -18.17
C LYS A 8 -8.79 9.93 -18.01
N GLY A 9 -7.55 10.31 -18.23
CA GLY A 9 -7.07 11.68 -18.01
C GLY A 9 -7.86 12.79 -18.76
N GLY A 10 -8.45 12.48 -19.91
CA GLY A 10 -9.22 13.47 -20.68
C GLY A 10 -10.61 13.78 -20.14
N THR A 11 -11.25 12.83 -19.45
CA THR A 11 -12.61 12.97 -18.89
C THR A 11 -12.64 12.96 -17.38
N GLY A 12 -11.58 12.48 -16.72
CA GLY A 12 -11.57 12.19 -15.30
C GLY A 12 -12.31 10.90 -14.91
N GLU A 13 -12.94 10.21 -15.87
CA GLU A 13 -13.70 8.99 -15.59
C GLU A 13 -12.83 7.92 -14.96
N THR A 14 -13.32 7.36 -13.87
CA THR A 14 -12.65 6.33 -13.06
C THR A 14 -13.36 5.00 -13.17
N SER A 15 -12.59 3.93 -13.32
CA SER A 15 -13.10 2.56 -13.35
C SER A 15 -12.29 1.69 -12.40
N LEU A 16 -12.98 1.00 -11.50
CA LEU A 16 -12.38 0.05 -10.56
C LEU A 16 -12.67 -1.37 -11.04
N TYR A 17 -11.62 -2.17 -11.14
CA TYR A 17 -11.70 -3.59 -11.51
C TYR A 17 -11.48 -4.44 -10.27
N LEU A 18 -12.46 -5.28 -9.94
CA LEU A 18 -12.45 -6.14 -8.77
C LEU A 18 -12.61 -7.61 -9.17
N PRO A 19 -12.09 -8.54 -8.39
CA PRO A 19 -12.38 -9.95 -8.58
C PRO A 19 -13.87 -10.24 -8.29
N HIS A 20 -14.36 -11.34 -8.85
CA HIS A 20 -15.67 -11.86 -8.51
C HIS A 20 -15.76 -12.27 -7.04
N LYS A 21 -16.99 -12.27 -6.53
CA LYS A 21 -17.32 -12.75 -5.20
C LYS A 21 -16.85 -14.20 -5.02
N ASN A 22 -16.19 -14.47 -3.92
CA ASN A 22 -15.74 -15.80 -3.55
C ASN A 22 -16.36 -16.23 -2.22
N PRO A 23 -17.54 -16.90 -2.25
CA PRO A 23 -18.26 -17.28 -1.04
C PRO A 23 -17.48 -18.25 -0.12
N ARG A 24 -16.54 -19.03 -0.69
CA ARG A 24 -15.70 -19.93 0.11
C ARG A 24 -14.68 -19.12 0.93
N ARG A 25 -14.10 -18.10 0.32
CA ARG A 25 -13.15 -17.21 0.98
C ARG A 25 -13.84 -16.32 2.01
N GLU A 26 -15.01 -15.78 1.68
CA GLU A 26 -15.77 -14.93 2.59
C GLU A 26 -16.25 -15.65 3.86
N ARG A 27 -16.47 -16.96 3.79
CA ARG A 27 -16.77 -17.76 4.99
C ARG A 27 -15.63 -17.85 5.99
N SER A 28 -14.39 -17.68 5.54
CA SER A 28 -13.21 -17.75 6.42
C SER A 28 -12.62 -16.38 6.75
N GLU A 29 -12.73 -15.40 5.86
CA GLU A 29 -12.09 -14.10 5.98
C GLU A 29 -13.07 -12.95 6.25
N GLY A 30 -14.37 -13.21 6.21
CA GLY A 30 -15.42 -12.21 6.26
C GLY A 30 -15.74 -11.61 4.87
N PRO A 31 -16.73 -10.70 4.79
CA PRO A 31 -17.14 -10.07 3.54
C PRO A 31 -15.98 -9.33 2.85
N LEU A 32 -15.82 -9.52 1.55
CA LEU A 32 -14.84 -8.86 0.72
C LEU A 32 -15.54 -8.08 -0.39
N MET A 33 -15.04 -6.89 -0.71
CA MET A 33 -15.53 -6.16 -1.89
C MET A 33 -15.28 -6.95 -3.16
N SER A 34 -16.31 -7.04 -3.99
CA SER A 34 -16.31 -7.78 -5.24
C SER A 34 -16.89 -6.96 -6.39
N SER A 35 -16.76 -7.45 -7.61
CA SER A 35 -17.35 -6.81 -8.79
C SER A 35 -18.89 -6.85 -8.81
N GLU A 36 -19.52 -7.65 -7.98
CA GLU A 36 -20.98 -7.75 -7.81
C GLU A 36 -21.54 -6.66 -6.87
N ASP A 37 -20.72 -6.06 -6.01
CA ASP A 37 -21.13 -5.08 -5.01
C ASP A 37 -21.07 -3.64 -5.57
N ILE A 38 -21.53 -3.42 -6.81
CA ILE A 38 -21.31 -2.21 -7.61
C ILE A 38 -21.70 -0.94 -6.87
N ASP A 39 -22.92 -0.87 -6.32
CA ASP A 39 -23.45 0.35 -5.70
C ASP A 39 -22.69 0.69 -4.41
N ALA A 40 -22.46 -0.30 -3.55
CA ALA A 40 -21.68 -0.13 -2.33
C ALA A 40 -20.24 0.30 -2.61
N VAL A 41 -19.61 -0.30 -3.64
CA VAL A 41 -18.25 0.05 -4.04
C VAL A 41 -18.16 1.48 -4.57
N LYS A 42 -19.13 1.91 -5.39
CA LYS A 42 -19.20 3.28 -5.90
C LYS A 42 -19.40 4.29 -4.78
N GLU A 43 -20.33 4.03 -3.87
CA GLU A 43 -20.61 4.89 -2.72
C GLU A 43 -19.38 5.06 -1.83
N MET A 44 -18.70 3.96 -1.52
CA MET A 44 -17.52 3.97 -0.64
C MET A 44 -16.28 4.61 -1.27
N ASN A 45 -16.09 4.50 -2.58
CA ASN A 45 -14.84 4.86 -3.25
C ASN A 45 -14.97 6.04 -4.21
N GLY A 46 -16.18 6.49 -4.52
CA GLY A 46 -16.43 7.61 -5.43
C GLY A 46 -16.02 7.33 -6.88
N VAL A 47 -15.94 6.06 -7.29
CA VAL A 47 -15.60 5.68 -8.67
C VAL A 47 -16.85 5.67 -9.55
N ASP A 48 -16.66 6.00 -10.85
CA ASP A 48 -17.77 6.05 -11.81
C ASP A 48 -18.24 4.65 -12.22
N ASN A 49 -17.31 3.71 -12.35
CA ASN A 49 -17.60 2.36 -12.85
C ASN A 49 -16.90 1.29 -12.02
N VAL A 50 -17.57 0.13 -11.90
CA VAL A 50 -17.02 -1.09 -11.30
C VAL A 50 -17.19 -2.24 -12.28
N TYR A 51 -16.12 -2.98 -12.51
CA TYR A 51 -16.07 -4.10 -13.45
C TYR A 51 -15.33 -5.30 -12.86
N PRO A 52 -15.64 -6.51 -13.32
CA PRO A 52 -14.78 -7.66 -13.03
C PRO A 52 -13.42 -7.54 -13.71
N THR A 53 -12.38 -8.09 -13.06
CA THR A 53 -10.97 -7.92 -13.49
C THR A 53 -10.70 -8.38 -14.91
N GLU A 54 -11.39 -9.39 -15.40
CA GLU A 54 -11.24 -9.93 -16.76
C GLU A 54 -11.67 -8.96 -17.85
N MET A 55 -12.56 -8.00 -17.57
CA MET A 55 -12.94 -6.97 -18.54
C MET A 55 -11.85 -5.94 -18.82
N MET A 56 -10.84 -5.85 -17.96
CA MET A 56 -9.77 -4.86 -18.12
C MET A 56 -9.03 -5.03 -19.47
N GLY A 57 -8.76 -6.26 -19.86
CA GLY A 57 -8.09 -6.56 -21.14
C GLY A 57 -8.85 -6.04 -22.35
N GLU A 58 -10.17 -6.24 -22.38
CA GLU A 58 -11.05 -5.74 -23.44
C GLU A 58 -11.10 -4.21 -23.46
N HIS A 59 -11.21 -3.57 -22.31
CA HIS A 59 -11.24 -2.11 -22.22
C HIS A 59 -9.91 -1.48 -22.68
N LEU A 60 -8.77 -2.04 -22.31
CA LEU A 60 -7.46 -1.61 -22.79
C LEU A 60 -7.33 -1.78 -24.30
N TRP A 61 -7.77 -2.92 -24.83
CA TRP A 61 -7.77 -3.17 -26.28
C TRP A 61 -8.62 -2.14 -27.04
N ARG A 62 -9.84 -1.87 -26.58
CA ARG A 62 -10.74 -0.85 -27.18
C ARG A 62 -10.09 0.54 -27.18
N MET A 63 -9.45 0.93 -26.06
CA MET A 63 -8.73 2.21 -25.94
C MET A 63 -7.58 2.29 -26.95
N ARG A 64 -6.74 1.25 -27.02
CA ARG A 64 -5.64 1.17 -27.97
C ARG A 64 -6.11 1.32 -29.42
N MET A 65 -7.18 0.64 -29.78
CA MET A 65 -7.73 0.70 -31.18
C MET A 65 -8.29 2.06 -31.54
N ARG A 66 -8.80 2.82 -30.56
CA ARG A 66 -9.38 4.15 -30.80
C ARG A 66 -8.35 5.28 -30.89
N SER A 67 -7.41 5.35 -29.97
CA SER A 67 -6.61 6.56 -29.77
C SER A 67 -5.15 6.33 -29.45
N LYS A 68 -4.72 5.09 -29.16
CA LYS A 68 -3.34 4.79 -28.69
C LYS A 68 -2.87 5.80 -27.61
N PRO A 69 -3.57 5.90 -26.49
CA PRO A 69 -3.29 6.92 -25.47
C PRO A 69 -1.93 6.69 -24.83
N THR A 70 -1.33 7.74 -24.29
CA THR A 70 -0.21 7.60 -23.35
C THR A 70 -0.73 6.95 -22.06
N VAL A 71 -0.07 5.89 -21.63
CA VAL A 71 -0.42 5.15 -20.41
C VAL A 71 0.61 5.50 -19.33
N TYR A 72 0.13 5.92 -18.18
CA TYR A 72 0.95 6.16 -17.01
C TYR A 72 0.81 5.00 -16.03
N LEU A 73 1.91 4.39 -15.64
CA LEU A 73 1.96 3.28 -14.69
C LEU A 73 2.88 3.61 -13.52
N TYR A 74 2.56 3.09 -12.35
CA TYR A 74 3.38 3.27 -11.17
C TYR A 74 4.62 2.36 -11.26
N HIS A 75 5.81 2.96 -11.36
CA HIS A 75 7.08 2.26 -11.55
C HIS A 75 7.85 2.06 -10.24
N SER A 76 7.16 1.96 -9.14
CA SER A 76 7.74 1.74 -7.83
C SER A 76 6.98 0.64 -7.10
N PRO A 77 7.60 -0.11 -6.19
CA PRO A 77 6.87 -1.06 -5.37
C PRO A 77 5.77 -0.34 -4.59
N PRO A 78 4.54 -0.87 -4.58
CA PRO A 78 3.46 -0.30 -3.79
C PRO A 78 3.77 -0.44 -2.31
N GLU A 79 3.68 0.66 -1.57
CA GLU A 79 3.83 0.65 -0.12
C GLU A 79 2.80 -0.29 0.52
N ARG A 80 3.24 -1.07 1.49
CA ARG A 80 2.42 -2.02 2.23
C ARG A 80 2.33 -1.60 3.69
N HIS A 81 1.45 -2.28 4.39
CA HIS A 81 1.35 -2.14 5.83
C HIS A 81 2.69 -2.46 6.50
N ALA A 82 3.19 -1.54 7.34
CA ALA A 82 4.49 -1.62 8.01
C ALA A 82 5.73 -1.70 7.09
N GLU A 83 5.59 -1.42 5.80
CA GLU A 83 6.70 -1.44 4.83
C GLU A 83 6.76 -0.13 4.03
N SER A 84 7.82 0.64 4.21
CA SER A 84 8.08 1.84 3.40
C SER A 84 8.60 1.47 2.01
N ARG A 85 8.45 2.41 1.05
CA ARG A 85 9.00 2.24 -0.29
C ARG A 85 10.51 1.98 -0.28
N ASP A 86 11.27 2.65 0.57
CA ASP A 86 12.72 2.47 0.68
C ASP A 86 13.10 1.07 1.14
N LEU A 87 12.34 0.51 2.08
CA LEU A 87 12.53 -0.87 2.53
C LEU A 87 12.24 -1.87 1.41
N LEU A 88 11.15 -1.67 0.69
CA LEU A 88 10.76 -2.52 -0.44
C LEU A 88 11.78 -2.46 -1.58
N LEU A 89 12.33 -1.27 -1.89
CA LEU A 89 13.40 -1.10 -2.88
C LEU A 89 14.69 -1.79 -2.44
N ARG A 90 15.00 -1.78 -1.14
CA ARG A 90 16.15 -2.51 -0.60
C ARG A 90 15.96 -4.02 -0.78
N TYR A 91 14.81 -4.56 -0.40
CA TYR A 91 14.51 -5.99 -0.60
C TYR A 91 14.56 -6.39 -2.08
N GLU A 92 14.07 -5.52 -2.96
CA GLU A 92 14.19 -5.74 -4.41
C GLU A 92 15.64 -5.78 -4.85
N GLY A 93 16.48 -4.87 -4.33
CA GLY A 93 17.93 -4.87 -4.59
C GLY A 93 18.61 -6.13 -4.10
N ASP A 94 18.25 -6.61 -2.90
CA ASP A 94 18.81 -7.86 -2.34
C ASP A 94 18.45 -9.05 -3.23
N VAL A 95 17.19 -9.17 -3.68
CA VAL A 95 16.74 -10.22 -4.61
C VAL A 95 17.47 -10.14 -5.94
N GLN A 96 17.65 -8.95 -6.51
CA GLN A 96 18.34 -8.76 -7.79
C GLN A 96 19.83 -9.10 -7.72
N ASN A 97 20.44 -8.96 -6.55
CA ASN A 97 21.85 -9.30 -6.33
C ASN A 97 22.07 -10.76 -5.94
N ASP A 98 21.01 -11.50 -5.66
CA ASP A 98 21.10 -12.94 -5.36
C ASP A 98 21.14 -13.75 -6.68
N PRO A 99 22.23 -14.47 -6.98
CA PRO A 99 22.36 -15.24 -8.21
C PRO A 99 21.40 -16.43 -8.30
N TRP A 100 20.72 -16.77 -7.21
CA TRP A 100 19.79 -17.91 -7.11
C TRP A 100 18.32 -17.49 -7.00
N ASP A 101 18.04 -16.20 -6.83
CA ASP A 101 16.67 -15.66 -6.79
C ASP A 101 16.32 -14.92 -8.09
N PHE A 102 15.41 -15.49 -8.87
CA PHE A 102 14.93 -14.95 -10.13
C PHE A 102 13.55 -14.28 -10.02
N THR A 103 13.08 -14.02 -8.80
CA THR A 103 11.77 -13.45 -8.54
C THR A 103 11.67 -12.03 -9.11
N GLN A 104 10.71 -11.78 -9.98
CA GLN A 104 10.41 -10.45 -10.48
C GLN A 104 9.38 -9.76 -9.57
N PRO A 105 9.57 -8.48 -9.24
CA PRO A 105 8.58 -7.71 -8.53
C PRO A 105 7.27 -7.61 -9.32
N ARG A 106 6.15 -7.83 -8.64
CA ARG A 106 4.82 -7.83 -9.27
C ARG A 106 4.52 -6.59 -10.11
N TYR A 107 4.97 -5.41 -9.68
CA TYR A 107 4.72 -4.18 -10.44
C TYR A 107 5.46 -4.16 -11.78
N LYS A 108 6.66 -4.76 -11.87
CA LYS A 108 7.41 -4.91 -13.14
C LYS A 108 6.68 -5.85 -14.09
N ASP A 109 6.17 -6.98 -13.59
CA ASP A 109 5.33 -7.88 -14.38
C ASP A 109 4.06 -7.19 -14.86
N PHE A 110 3.42 -6.40 -14.00
CA PHE A 110 2.24 -5.63 -14.37
C PHE A 110 2.54 -4.63 -15.50
N ILE A 111 3.62 -3.85 -15.37
CA ILE A 111 4.08 -2.91 -16.42
C ILE A 111 4.32 -3.66 -17.73
N HIS A 112 5.02 -4.78 -17.66
CA HIS A 112 5.30 -5.60 -18.85
C HIS A 112 4.03 -6.11 -19.52
N ASN A 113 3.08 -6.62 -18.75
CA ASN A 113 1.80 -7.13 -19.27
C ASN A 113 0.95 -6.01 -19.90
N ILE A 114 0.86 -4.84 -19.24
CA ILE A 114 0.16 -3.68 -19.80
C ILE A 114 0.86 -3.20 -21.09
N SER A 115 2.19 -3.16 -21.12
CA SER A 115 2.95 -2.75 -22.31
C SER A 115 2.66 -3.66 -23.52
N LYS A 116 2.54 -4.96 -23.29
CA LYS A 116 2.14 -5.92 -24.34
C LYS A 116 0.72 -5.65 -24.84
N GLN A 117 -0.22 -5.39 -23.95
CA GLN A 117 -1.62 -5.11 -24.29
C GLN A 117 -1.77 -3.77 -25.02
N MET A 118 -0.99 -2.77 -24.64
CA MET A 118 -1.01 -1.40 -25.15
C MET A 118 0.07 -1.15 -26.21
N THR A 119 0.39 -2.13 -27.03
CA THR A 119 1.41 -2.04 -28.10
C THR A 119 1.18 -0.80 -28.98
N GLY A 120 2.21 0.04 -29.11
CA GLY A 120 2.17 1.28 -29.89
C GLY A 120 1.61 2.48 -29.10
N SER A 121 1.27 2.31 -27.83
CA SER A 121 0.97 3.39 -26.88
C SER A 121 2.23 3.72 -26.06
N PRO A 122 2.60 4.99 -25.87
CA PRO A 122 3.70 5.35 -24.98
C PRO A 122 3.39 4.95 -23.52
N ILE A 123 4.31 4.28 -22.86
CA ILE A 123 4.23 3.98 -21.43
C ILE A 123 5.13 4.97 -20.69
N LYS A 124 4.59 5.63 -19.68
CA LYS A 124 5.31 6.62 -18.86
C LYS A 124 5.18 6.29 -17.37
N ASP A 125 6.17 6.73 -16.61
CA ASP A 125 6.18 6.58 -15.16
C ASP A 125 5.24 7.58 -14.49
N LEU A 126 4.31 7.06 -13.67
CA LEU A 126 3.37 7.83 -12.86
C LEU A 126 3.99 8.28 -11.51
N THR A 127 5.07 7.62 -11.08
CA THR A 127 5.67 7.82 -9.74
C THR A 127 5.98 9.30 -9.45
N PRO A 128 6.68 10.05 -10.34
CA PRO A 128 7.01 11.45 -10.05
C PRO A 128 5.79 12.36 -9.91
N ILE A 129 4.69 12.04 -10.60
CA ILE A 129 3.45 12.79 -10.53
C ILE A 129 2.79 12.57 -9.17
N LEU A 130 2.68 11.32 -8.74
CA LEU A 130 2.11 10.96 -7.44
C LEU A 130 2.96 11.50 -6.29
N ASP A 131 4.28 11.40 -6.38
CA ASP A 131 5.20 11.93 -5.37
C ASP A 131 5.02 13.45 -5.21
N LYS A 132 4.88 14.18 -6.32
CA LYS A 132 4.62 15.62 -6.29
C LYS A 132 3.26 15.96 -5.64
N LEU A 133 2.21 15.19 -5.94
CA LEU A 133 0.90 15.38 -5.31
C LEU A 133 0.94 15.10 -3.80
N ARG A 134 1.74 14.13 -3.37
CA ARG A 134 1.88 13.74 -1.96
C ARG A 134 2.78 14.67 -1.12
N LEU A 135 3.57 15.56 -1.75
CA LEU A 135 4.44 16.48 -1.02
C LEU A 135 3.66 17.47 -0.14
N ILE A 136 2.62 18.07 -0.69
CA ILE A 136 1.78 19.03 0.03
C ILE A 136 0.54 18.28 0.53
N LYS A 137 0.37 18.27 1.86
CA LYS A 137 -0.75 17.59 2.51
C LYS A 137 -1.98 18.48 2.52
N SER A 138 -3.14 17.90 2.25
CA SER A 138 -4.44 18.54 2.44
C SER A 138 -4.76 18.71 3.92
N GLU A 139 -5.71 19.56 4.26
CA GLU A 139 -6.18 19.73 5.65
C GLU A 139 -6.67 18.41 6.27
N ALA A 140 -7.37 17.58 5.49
CA ALA A 140 -7.84 16.29 5.94
C ALA A 140 -6.68 15.32 6.27
N GLU A 141 -5.63 15.30 5.45
CA GLU A 141 -4.43 14.51 5.71
C GLU A 141 -3.67 15.04 6.95
N ILE A 142 -3.60 16.37 7.12
CA ILE A 142 -2.99 17.00 8.29
C ILE A 142 -3.71 16.58 9.57
N GLU A 143 -5.04 16.55 9.58
CA GLU A 143 -5.82 16.10 10.74
C GLU A 143 -5.55 14.62 11.09
N VAL A 144 -5.44 13.75 10.11
CA VAL A 144 -5.08 12.35 10.33
C VAL A 144 -3.65 12.22 10.88
N ILE A 145 -2.70 13.00 10.34
CA ILE A 145 -1.30 13.03 10.83
C ILE A 145 -1.25 13.51 12.29
N LYS A 146 -1.98 14.58 12.63
CA LYS A 146 -2.08 15.07 14.02
C LYS A 146 -2.60 13.99 14.96
N LYS A 147 -3.70 13.32 14.58
CA LYS A 147 -4.25 12.20 15.35
C LYS A 147 -3.21 11.10 15.56
N SER A 148 -2.55 10.65 14.51
CA SER A 148 -1.49 9.64 14.57
C SER A 148 -0.34 10.08 15.48
N THR A 149 0.07 11.35 15.40
CA THR A 149 1.11 11.92 16.27
C THR A 149 0.73 11.89 17.75
N VAL A 150 -0.52 12.26 18.09
CA VAL A 150 -1.03 12.18 19.46
C VAL A 150 -0.98 10.75 19.99
N LEU A 151 -1.40 9.76 19.18
CA LEU A 151 -1.32 8.34 19.57
C LEU A 151 0.13 7.89 19.83
N SER A 152 1.06 8.33 18.98
CA SER A 152 2.49 8.05 19.18
C SER A 152 3.04 8.67 20.48
N CYS A 153 2.64 9.90 20.80
CA CYS A 153 3.00 10.54 22.07
C CYS A 153 2.45 9.78 23.28
N LEU A 154 1.19 9.36 23.23
CA LEU A 154 0.57 8.58 24.32
C LEU A 154 1.29 7.24 24.52
N ALA A 155 1.64 6.55 23.45
CA ALA A 155 2.40 5.30 23.51
C ALA A 155 3.80 5.51 24.13
N LEU A 156 4.50 6.58 23.75
CA LEU A 156 5.80 6.92 24.34
C LEU A 156 5.68 7.26 25.83
N ILE A 157 4.67 8.02 26.23
CA ILE A 157 4.42 8.36 27.65
C ILE A 157 4.17 7.07 28.45
N GLU A 158 3.38 6.15 27.93
CA GLU A 158 3.10 4.89 28.61
C GLU A 158 4.34 3.99 28.68
N ALA A 159 5.12 3.91 27.61
CA ALA A 159 6.39 3.20 27.60
C ALA A 159 7.35 3.76 28.67
N MET A 160 7.48 5.09 28.78
CA MET A 160 8.31 5.75 29.82
C MET A 160 7.81 5.45 31.24
N ARG A 161 6.49 5.44 31.47
CA ARG A 161 5.90 5.13 32.79
C ARG A 161 6.09 3.69 33.21
N SER A 162 6.05 2.78 32.22
CA SER A 162 6.08 1.33 32.43
C SER A 162 7.50 0.77 32.47
N ALA A 163 8.47 1.49 31.90
CA ALA A 163 9.85 1.04 31.81
C ALA A 163 10.48 0.78 33.21
N LYS A 164 11.00 -0.43 33.38
CA LYS A 164 11.66 -0.87 34.64
C LYS A 164 12.93 -1.65 34.30
N PRO A 165 13.95 -1.63 35.20
CA PRO A 165 15.09 -2.51 35.05
C PRO A 165 14.68 -3.98 34.92
N GLY A 166 15.28 -4.68 33.96
CA GLY A 166 15.00 -6.09 33.67
C GLY A 166 13.90 -6.34 32.65
N MET A 167 13.19 -5.31 32.16
CA MET A 167 12.26 -5.45 31.04
C MET A 167 13.01 -5.71 29.74
N VAL A 168 12.37 -6.47 28.86
CA VAL A 168 12.84 -6.75 27.51
C VAL A 168 12.12 -5.87 26.49
N GLU A 169 12.74 -5.64 25.35
CA GLU A 169 12.31 -4.66 24.33
C GLU A 169 10.89 -4.92 23.81
N TYR A 170 10.52 -6.18 23.64
CA TYR A 170 9.16 -6.52 23.14
C TYR A 170 8.05 -6.21 24.15
N GLU A 171 8.33 -6.08 25.45
CA GLU A 171 7.32 -5.69 26.44
C GLU A 171 6.91 -4.23 26.22
N LEU A 172 7.88 -3.34 25.98
CA LEU A 172 7.58 -1.92 25.66
C LEU A 172 6.92 -1.80 24.27
N ASP A 173 7.33 -2.60 23.30
CA ASP A 173 6.69 -2.66 22.00
C ASP A 173 5.21 -3.09 22.12
N GLY A 174 4.94 -4.11 22.91
CA GLY A 174 3.59 -4.58 23.19
C GLY A 174 2.71 -3.50 23.83
N MET A 175 3.25 -2.72 24.76
CA MET A 175 2.56 -1.59 25.39
C MET A 175 2.23 -0.49 24.37
N ALA A 176 3.20 -0.12 23.53
CA ALA A 176 2.98 0.90 22.51
C ALA A 176 1.89 0.46 21.53
N LYS A 177 1.94 -0.78 21.06
CA LYS A 177 0.91 -1.36 20.17
C LYS A 177 -0.46 -1.44 20.82
N TYR A 178 -0.52 -1.78 22.09
CA TYR A 178 -1.79 -1.75 22.84
C TYR A 178 -2.41 -0.36 22.79
N ILE A 179 -1.63 0.70 23.09
CA ILE A 179 -2.13 2.09 23.03
C ILE A 179 -2.59 2.44 21.61
N TYR A 180 -1.87 2.05 20.56
CA TYR A 180 -2.28 2.30 19.19
C TYR A 180 -3.64 1.66 18.90
N HIS A 181 -3.81 0.39 19.18
CA HIS A 181 -5.01 -0.36 18.83
C HIS A 181 -6.24 0.10 19.62
N ILE A 182 -6.15 0.32 20.93
CA ILE A 182 -7.31 0.79 21.72
C ILE A 182 -7.76 2.20 21.33
N ASN A 183 -6.91 2.97 20.67
CA ASN A 183 -7.23 4.31 20.15
C ASN A 183 -7.56 4.31 18.64
N GLY A 184 -7.78 3.14 18.04
CA GLY A 184 -8.30 2.98 16.69
C GLY A 184 -7.26 3.03 15.57
N ALA A 185 -5.96 2.89 15.87
CA ALA A 185 -4.97 2.65 14.85
C ALA A 185 -5.15 1.25 14.25
N GLN A 186 -5.06 1.15 12.93
CA GLN A 186 -5.21 -0.12 12.22
C GLN A 186 -3.91 -0.94 12.16
N GLY A 187 -2.81 -0.37 12.63
CA GLY A 187 -1.50 -1.00 12.70
C GLY A 187 -0.36 0.01 12.59
N ASP A 188 0.85 -0.51 12.50
CA ASP A 188 2.07 0.29 12.39
C ASP A 188 2.30 0.77 10.95
N ALA A 189 2.78 2.01 10.77
CA ALA A 189 3.20 2.51 9.46
C ALA A 189 4.54 1.89 9.03
N TYR A 190 5.38 1.54 9.99
CA TYR A 190 6.61 0.76 9.88
C TYR A 190 6.88 0.10 11.24
N TYR A 191 7.71 -0.93 11.28
CA TYR A 191 7.96 -1.63 12.54
C TYR A 191 8.64 -0.74 13.57
N SER A 192 8.25 -0.91 14.82
CA SER A 192 8.77 -0.13 15.95
C SER A 192 10.27 -0.39 16.13
N LEU A 193 11.00 0.68 16.41
CA LEU A 193 12.42 0.65 16.73
C LEU A 193 12.55 0.85 18.25
N ILE A 194 12.62 -0.25 18.98
CA ILE A 194 12.81 -0.25 20.43
C ILE A 194 14.07 -1.06 20.73
N ALA A 195 15.03 -0.42 21.35
CA ALA A 195 16.33 -1.00 21.67
C ALA A 195 16.81 -0.57 23.03
N ASN A 196 17.46 -1.48 23.77
CA ASN A 196 18.06 -1.20 25.06
C ASN A 196 19.53 -1.63 25.11
N GLY A 197 20.27 -1.15 26.10
CA GLY A 197 21.66 -1.51 26.30
C GLY A 197 22.52 -1.39 25.06
N PRO A 198 23.32 -2.43 24.72
CA PRO A 198 24.15 -2.42 23.51
C PRO A 198 23.38 -2.29 22.19
N ASN A 199 22.11 -2.73 22.14
CA ASN A 199 21.28 -2.64 20.93
C ASN A 199 20.94 -1.19 20.56
N ALA A 200 20.95 -0.27 21.52
CA ALA A 200 20.64 1.15 21.30
C ALA A 200 21.64 1.87 20.37
N TYR A 201 22.80 1.29 20.11
CA TYR A 201 23.75 1.79 19.12
C TYR A 201 23.29 1.58 17.66
N MET A 202 22.31 0.70 17.44
CA MET A 202 21.83 0.36 16.11
C MET A 202 20.55 1.16 15.78
N PRO A 203 20.62 2.22 14.95
CA PRO A 203 19.49 3.12 14.75
C PRO A 203 18.27 2.46 14.08
N HIS A 204 18.44 1.33 13.43
CA HIS A 204 17.36 0.56 12.81
C HIS A 204 17.19 -0.84 13.42
N TYR A 205 17.51 -0.97 14.71
CA TYR A 205 17.35 -2.24 15.43
C TYR A 205 15.87 -2.62 15.54
N HIS A 206 15.52 -3.81 15.04
CA HIS A 206 14.14 -4.32 15.03
C HIS A 206 13.99 -5.74 15.57
N LYS A 207 15.10 -6.37 15.97
CA LYS A 207 15.11 -7.70 16.60
C LYS A 207 14.83 -7.56 18.09
N LYS A 208 13.58 -7.44 18.47
CA LYS A 208 13.16 -7.25 19.87
C LYS A 208 13.43 -8.51 20.70
N MET A 209 14.37 -8.43 21.61
CA MET A 209 14.75 -9.51 22.53
C MET A 209 14.40 -9.18 23.98
#